data_42b018ff7f6059344d1508486d647e58
#
_entry.id   42b018ff7f6059344d1508486d647e58
#
_cell.length_a   1.000
_cell.length_b   1.000
_cell.length_c   1.000
_cell.angle_alpha   90.00
_cell.angle_beta   90.00
_cell.angle_gamma   90.00
#
_symmetry.space_group_name_H-M   'P 1'
#
loop_
_entity.id
_entity.type
_entity.pdbx_description
1 polymer ?
#
loop_
_entity_poly.entity_id
_entity_poly.type
_entity_poly.pdbx_seq_one_letter_code
_entity_poly.pdbx_strand_id
1 'polypeptide(L)'
;MEPIIYHYIGESLYMLAGLLVGYLWKALRARQRDAKEKDRSMDLIKDGMCALLRDKLLQKLEKCAAGGYCSVEARDDIDHMYVIYQALGGNGTIKALRSSVFMLPVDKEGRSN
;
A
#
# COMPACT_ATOMS: atom_id res chain seq x y z
N MET A 1 23.70 31.99 -54.05
CA MET A 1 22.42 31.96 -53.34
C MET A 1 22.13 30.65 -52.58
N GLU A 2 22.54 29.54 -53.15
CA GLU A 2 22.34 28.22 -52.51
C GLU A 2 22.99 28.06 -51.12
N PRO A 3 24.23 28.52 -50.86
CA PRO A 3 24.81 28.35 -49.52
C PRO A 3 24.10 29.12 -48.43
N ILE A 4 23.44 30.23 -48.74
CA ILE A 4 22.67 31.02 -47.78
C ILE A 4 21.39 30.28 -47.35
N ILE A 5 20.74 29.65 -48.31
CA ILE A 5 19.52 28.87 -48.07
C ILE A 5 19.82 27.67 -47.15
N TYR A 6 20.91 26.98 -47.39
CA TYR A 6 21.35 25.85 -46.53
C TYR A 6 21.68 26.29 -45.12
N HIS A 7 22.25 27.48 -44.97
CA HIS A 7 22.55 28.04 -43.65
C HIS A 7 21.28 28.33 -42.85
N TYR A 8 20.27 28.94 -43.47
CA TYR A 8 18.99 29.24 -42.85
C TYR A 8 18.23 27.96 -42.51
N ILE A 9 18.23 26.96 -43.36
CA ILE A 9 17.58 25.67 -43.10
C ILE A 9 18.22 24.96 -41.93
N GLY A 10 19.55 25.00 -41.81
CA GLY A 10 20.30 24.41 -40.68
C GLY A 10 19.92 25.05 -39.34
N GLU A 11 19.87 26.38 -39.29
CA GLU A 11 19.49 27.11 -38.08
C GLU A 11 18.05 26.83 -37.65
N SER A 12 17.14 26.79 -38.62
CA SER A 12 15.74 26.46 -38.37
C SER A 12 15.58 25.05 -37.82
N LEU A 13 16.31 24.08 -38.34
CA LEU A 13 16.31 22.69 -37.86
C LEU A 13 16.81 22.61 -36.42
N TYR A 14 17.87 23.32 -36.06
CA TYR A 14 18.38 23.36 -34.69
C TYR A 14 17.36 23.94 -33.71
N MET A 15 16.68 25.00 -34.09
CA MET A 15 15.63 25.58 -33.25
C MET A 15 14.46 24.63 -33.03
N LEU A 16 14.01 23.99 -34.09
CA LEU A 16 12.94 22.99 -33.99
C LEU A 16 13.32 21.80 -33.14
N ALA A 17 14.55 21.31 -33.27
CA ALA A 17 15.08 20.23 -32.45
C ALA A 17 15.13 20.61 -30.96
N GLY A 18 15.57 21.83 -30.66
CA GLY A 18 15.62 22.37 -29.31
C GLY A 18 14.24 22.47 -28.67
N LEU A 19 13.23 22.92 -29.41
CA LEU A 19 11.84 22.99 -28.95
C LEU A 19 11.26 21.61 -28.68
N LEU A 20 11.53 20.64 -29.55
CA LEU A 20 11.10 19.27 -29.40
C LEU A 20 11.72 18.61 -28.15
N VAL A 21 13.01 18.77 -27.94
CA VAL A 21 13.71 18.23 -26.77
C VAL A 21 13.16 18.86 -25.50
N GLY A 22 12.93 20.17 -25.47
CA GLY A 22 12.34 20.87 -24.34
C GLY A 22 10.94 20.38 -24.01
N TYR A 23 10.12 20.16 -25.04
CA TYR A 23 8.76 19.64 -24.87
C TYR A 23 8.77 18.21 -24.33
N LEU A 24 9.60 17.34 -24.87
CA LEU A 24 9.75 15.96 -24.39
C LEU A 24 10.22 15.91 -22.94
N TRP A 25 11.19 16.76 -22.61
CA TRP A 25 11.71 16.84 -21.24
C TRP A 25 10.62 17.26 -20.25
N LYS A 26 9.83 18.25 -20.63
CA LYS A 26 8.72 18.75 -19.82
C LYS A 26 7.64 17.69 -19.64
N ALA A 27 7.32 16.95 -20.69
CA ALA A 27 6.34 15.86 -20.65
C ALA A 27 6.83 14.72 -19.75
N LEU A 28 8.10 14.36 -19.82
CA LEU A 28 8.69 13.34 -18.96
C LEU A 28 8.67 13.75 -17.48
N ARG A 29 8.99 15.00 -17.19
CA ARG A 29 8.91 15.51 -15.81
C ARG A 29 7.50 15.50 -15.25
N ALA A 30 6.51 15.85 -16.05
CA ALA A 30 5.10 15.81 -15.65
C ALA A 30 4.67 14.39 -15.33
N ARG A 31 5.06 13.40 -16.13
CA ARG A 31 4.76 11.99 -15.88
C ARG A 31 5.41 11.48 -14.59
N GLN A 32 6.64 11.89 -14.30
CA GLN A 32 7.33 11.51 -13.07
C GLN A 32 6.65 12.10 -11.83
N ARG A 33 6.16 13.31 -11.89
CA ARG A 33 5.41 13.94 -10.80
C ARG A 33 4.11 13.20 -10.54
N ASP A 34 3.36 12.86 -11.56
CA ASP A 34 2.10 12.11 -11.43
C ASP A 34 2.33 10.73 -10.83
N ALA A 35 3.38 10.03 -11.24
CA ALA A 35 3.74 8.73 -10.68
C ALA A 35 4.10 8.83 -9.20
N LYS A 36 4.87 9.84 -8.79
CA LYS A 36 5.22 10.06 -7.39
C LYS A 36 4.01 10.39 -6.53
N GLU A 37 3.08 11.19 -7.03
CA GLU A 37 1.83 11.50 -6.31
C GLU A 37 0.95 10.27 -6.14
N LYS A 38 0.85 9.41 -7.16
CA LYS A 38 0.13 8.14 -7.08
C LYS A 38 0.76 7.20 -6.06
N ASP A 39 2.08 7.07 -6.05
CA ASP A 39 2.80 6.24 -5.09
C ASP A 39 2.58 6.73 -3.66
N ARG A 40 2.65 8.04 -3.44
CA ARG A 40 2.40 8.65 -2.14
C ARG A 40 0.96 8.42 -1.67
N SER A 41 -0.02 8.56 -2.56
CA SER A 41 -1.43 8.30 -2.26
C SER A 41 -1.65 6.84 -1.91
N MET A 42 -1.03 5.92 -2.63
CA MET A 42 -1.13 4.49 -2.34
C MET A 42 -0.49 4.13 -1.00
N ASP A 43 0.64 4.74 -0.65
CA ASP A 43 1.28 4.54 0.65
C ASP A 43 0.40 5.03 1.80
N LEU A 44 -0.24 6.18 1.65
CA LEU A 44 -1.19 6.72 2.64
C LEU A 44 -2.40 5.81 2.82
N ILE A 45 -2.94 5.28 1.71
CA ILE A 45 -4.06 4.33 1.75
C ILE A 45 -3.63 3.06 2.46
N LYS A 46 -2.47 2.52 2.14
CA LYS A 46 -1.90 1.34 2.81
C LYS A 46 -1.78 1.55 4.31
N ASP A 47 -1.21 2.68 4.72
CA ASP A 47 -1.03 3.00 6.14
C ASP A 47 -2.37 3.14 6.85
N GLY A 48 -3.34 3.80 6.21
CA GLY A 48 -4.68 3.94 6.74
C GLY A 48 -5.40 2.60 6.88
N MET A 49 -5.31 1.74 5.88
CA MET A 49 -5.89 0.40 5.92
C MET A 49 -5.23 -0.47 6.99
N CYS A 50 -3.92 -0.38 7.12
CA CYS A 50 -3.15 -1.09 8.14
C CYS A 50 -3.60 -0.68 9.55
N ALA A 51 -3.79 0.62 9.79
CA ALA A 51 -4.27 1.15 11.06
C ALA A 51 -5.69 0.68 11.38
N LEU A 52 -6.59 0.69 10.40
CA LEU A 52 -7.96 0.22 10.56
C LEU A 52 -8.01 -1.28 10.86
N LEU A 53 -7.23 -2.08 10.13
CA LEU A 53 -7.14 -3.51 10.38
C LEU A 53 -6.55 -3.82 11.75
N ARG A 54 -5.55 -3.06 12.16
CA ARG A 54 -4.96 -3.19 13.49
C ARG A 54 -6.00 -2.95 14.58
N ASP A 55 -6.78 -1.88 14.46
CA ASP A 55 -7.83 -1.58 15.43
C ASP A 55 -8.89 -2.68 15.48
N LYS A 56 -9.34 -3.16 14.33
CA LYS A 56 -10.32 -4.24 14.26
C LYS A 56 -9.77 -5.55 14.82
N LEU A 57 -8.54 -5.89 14.49
CA LEU A 57 -7.86 -7.07 15.02
C LEU A 57 -7.74 -6.98 16.54
N LEU A 58 -7.31 -5.84 17.07
CA LEU A 58 -7.21 -5.62 18.51
C LEU A 58 -8.56 -5.79 19.20
N GLN A 59 -9.62 -5.19 18.65
CA GLN A 59 -10.97 -5.31 19.20
C GLN A 59 -11.42 -6.76 19.26
N LYS A 60 -11.24 -7.52 18.20
CA LYS A 60 -11.63 -8.92 18.14
C LYS A 60 -10.80 -9.79 19.08
N LEU A 61 -9.50 -9.56 19.13
CA LEU A 61 -8.60 -10.29 20.02
C LEU A 61 -8.89 -9.99 21.49
N GLU A 62 -9.11 -8.72 21.84
CA GLU A 62 -9.48 -8.32 23.19
C GLU A 62 -10.84 -8.91 23.61
N LYS A 63 -11.78 -8.94 22.69
CA LYS A 63 -13.10 -9.55 22.93
C LYS A 63 -12.96 -11.04 23.25
N CYS A 64 -12.14 -11.76 22.51
CA CYS A 64 -11.85 -13.17 22.78
C CYS A 64 -11.15 -13.35 24.14
N ALA A 65 -10.16 -12.51 24.43
CA ALA A 65 -9.44 -12.57 25.70
C ALA A 65 -10.36 -12.27 26.88
N ALA A 66 -11.23 -11.27 26.77
CA ALA A 66 -12.19 -10.94 27.82
C ALA A 66 -13.22 -12.02 28.04
N GLY A 67 -13.65 -12.70 26.98
CA GLY A 67 -14.60 -13.82 27.05
C GLY A 67 -13.98 -15.13 27.51
N GLY A 68 -12.67 -15.25 27.47
CA GLY A 68 -11.96 -16.47 27.86
C GLY A 68 -12.01 -17.60 26.84
N TYR A 69 -12.53 -17.35 25.65
CA TYR A 69 -12.58 -18.32 24.56
C TYR A 69 -12.52 -17.61 23.21
N CYS A 70 -12.11 -18.35 22.19
CA CYS A 70 -12.05 -17.85 20.83
C CYS A 70 -12.72 -18.88 19.90
N SER A 71 -13.94 -18.60 19.44
CA SER A 71 -14.68 -19.51 18.59
C SER A 71 -14.00 -19.74 17.24
N VAL A 72 -14.35 -20.82 16.56
CA VAL A 72 -13.79 -21.14 15.24
C VAL A 72 -14.09 -20.02 14.25
N GLU A 73 -15.30 -19.45 14.28
CA GLU A 73 -15.69 -18.33 13.42
C GLU A 73 -14.84 -17.10 13.70
N ALA A 74 -14.63 -16.77 14.99
CA ALA A 74 -13.79 -15.66 15.37
C ALA A 74 -12.34 -15.86 14.93
N ARG A 75 -11.81 -17.08 15.05
CA ARG A 75 -10.47 -17.43 14.60
C ARG A 75 -10.31 -17.25 13.09
N ASP A 76 -11.29 -17.71 12.33
CA ASP A 76 -11.28 -17.56 10.87
C ASP A 76 -11.28 -16.08 10.46
N ASP A 77 -12.11 -15.27 11.09
CA ASP A 77 -12.17 -13.84 10.84
C ASP A 77 -10.84 -13.14 11.17
N ILE A 78 -10.28 -13.48 12.32
CA ILE A 78 -8.99 -12.94 12.77
C ILE A 78 -7.88 -13.34 11.81
N ASP A 79 -7.83 -14.61 11.41
CA ASP A 79 -6.81 -15.10 10.49
C ASP A 79 -6.91 -14.42 9.12
N HIS A 80 -8.12 -14.26 8.62
CA HIS A 80 -8.34 -13.59 7.34
C HIS A 80 -7.83 -12.13 7.36
N MET A 81 -8.18 -11.39 8.40
CA MET A 81 -7.72 -10.03 8.58
C MET A 81 -6.23 -9.94 8.85
N TYR A 82 -5.68 -10.91 9.59
CA TYR A 82 -4.27 -10.96 9.92
C TYR A 82 -3.40 -11.18 8.69
N VAL A 83 -3.82 -12.04 7.76
CA VAL A 83 -3.11 -12.26 6.50
C VAL A 83 -3.03 -10.97 5.70
N ILE A 84 -4.13 -10.23 5.60
CA ILE A 84 -4.16 -8.94 4.90
C ILE A 84 -3.29 -7.91 5.62
N TYR A 85 -3.36 -7.87 6.95
CA TYR A 85 -2.55 -6.97 7.78
C TYR A 85 -1.05 -7.21 7.58
N GLN A 86 -0.61 -8.47 7.55
CA GLN A 86 0.79 -8.81 7.27
C GLN A 86 1.22 -8.40 5.85
N ALA A 87 0.35 -8.63 4.87
CA ALA A 87 0.61 -8.25 3.47
C ALA A 87 0.79 -6.73 3.32
N LEU A 88 0.12 -5.94 4.17
CA LEU A 88 0.24 -4.48 4.19
C LEU A 88 1.44 -3.98 5.00
N GLY A 89 2.23 -4.87 5.59
CA GLY A 89 3.40 -4.51 6.37
C GLY A 89 3.16 -4.33 7.86
N GLY A 90 2.13 -4.98 8.42
CA GLY A 90 1.81 -4.90 9.84
C GLY A 90 2.92 -5.43 10.75
N ASN A 91 2.99 -4.90 11.97
CA ASN A 91 4.06 -5.22 12.91
C ASN A 91 3.77 -6.47 13.76
N GLY A 92 4.76 -6.88 14.58
CA GLY A 92 4.71 -8.11 15.37
C GLY A 92 3.86 -8.05 16.64
N THR A 93 3.35 -6.89 17.05
CA THR A 93 2.53 -6.76 18.26
C THR A 93 1.23 -7.57 18.16
N ILE A 94 0.56 -7.49 17.02
CA ILE A 94 -0.66 -8.26 16.75
C ILE A 94 -0.35 -9.75 16.71
N LYS A 95 0.79 -10.14 16.15
CA LYS A 95 1.22 -11.53 16.11
C LYS A 95 1.33 -12.16 17.50
N ALA A 96 1.95 -11.45 18.44
CA ALA A 96 2.09 -11.92 19.82
C ALA A 96 0.72 -12.06 20.49
N LEU A 97 -0.15 -11.08 20.35
CA LEU A 97 -1.49 -11.10 20.93
C LEU A 97 -2.36 -12.21 20.31
N ARG A 98 -2.27 -12.40 19.01
CA ARG A 98 -2.97 -13.48 18.29
C ARG A 98 -2.54 -14.84 18.83
N SER A 99 -1.26 -15.07 19.01
CA SER A 99 -0.73 -16.32 19.56
C SER A 99 -1.27 -16.59 20.95
N SER A 100 -1.32 -15.58 21.81
CA SER A 100 -1.90 -15.68 23.16
C SER A 100 -3.38 -16.06 23.11
N VAL A 101 -4.15 -15.36 22.28
CA VAL A 101 -5.61 -15.56 22.17
C VAL A 101 -5.94 -16.93 21.58
N PHE A 102 -5.13 -17.42 20.65
CA PHE A 102 -5.36 -18.71 20.00
C PHE A 102 -5.04 -19.90 20.92
N MET A 103 -4.42 -19.65 22.06
CA MET A 103 -4.27 -20.64 23.11
C MET A 103 -5.53 -20.84 23.95
N LEU A 104 -6.49 -19.93 23.84
CA LEU A 104 -7.76 -20.03 24.55
C LEU A 104 -8.63 -21.15 23.98
N PRO A 105 -9.57 -21.71 24.77
CA PRO A 105 -10.48 -22.74 24.26
C PRO A 105 -11.39 -22.20 23.15
N VAL A 106 -11.92 -23.12 22.35
CA VAL A 106 -12.75 -22.80 21.19
C VAL A 106 -14.17 -22.42 21.58
N ASP A 107 -14.61 -22.91 22.73
CA ASP A 107 -15.95 -22.59 23.23
C ASP A 107 -15.90 -22.13 24.69
N LYS A 108 -17.03 -21.56 25.14
CA LYS A 108 -17.18 -20.98 26.48
C LYS A 108 -17.02 -22.01 27.61
N GLU A 109 -17.29 -23.26 27.31
CA GLU A 109 -17.24 -24.34 28.30
C GLU A 109 -15.89 -25.07 28.33
N GLY A 110 -14.93 -24.63 27.50
CA GLY A 110 -13.63 -25.23 27.43
C GLY A 110 -13.58 -26.60 26.74
N ARG A 111 -14.61 -26.95 26.01
CA ARG A 111 -14.66 -28.22 25.28
C ARG A 111 -13.94 -28.06 23.95
N SER A 112 -12.85 -28.75 23.78
CA SER A 112 -12.18 -28.88 22.50
C SER A 112 -12.83 -30.03 21.73
N ASN A 113 -13.58 -29.67 20.73
CA ASN A 113 -14.08 -30.66 19.77
C ASN A 113 -13.23 -30.63 18.52
#